data_f6177d3abe2258b294978f6c8836da07
#
_entry.id   f6177d3abe2258b294978f6c8836da07
#
_cell.length_a   1.000
_cell.length_b   1.000
_cell.length_c   1.000
_cell.angle_alpha   90.00
_cell.angle_beta   90.00
_cell.angle_gamma   90.00
#
_symmetry.space_group_name_H-M   'P 1'
#
loop_
_entity.id
_entity.type
_entity.pdbx_description
1 polymer ?
#
loop_
_entity_poly.entity_id
_entity_poly.type
_entity_poly.pdbx_seq_one_letter_code
_entity_poly.pdbx_strand_id
1 'polypeptide(L)'
;PIYGKLDEQNIALMGHSRGGEMIADAYLFNEYDAYPSNGMFMFDYHYKIRALIAVAPSVNQYLPAGHETELSDIDYLVLQGANDQDISVFLGNEQYENVSFSKDGYYIASSLYIAGANHGQFNTEWGEYDIGRPFSLWLNVKNFITAEDQQEILKIASLVFLDKSLKEKDTYADFLTDYAKYAEYLPETLYVQQYETSDTLFITDYEEDSDLETAPCGSVSAEHFTMWTEEELADSESAMGKRENHAVRLKWKDTKAAYYE
;
A
#
# COMPACT_ATOMS: atom_id res chain seq x y z
N PRO A 1 -21.59 -20.48 18.49
CA PRO A 1 -20.78 -21.19 17.53
C PRO A 1 -20.94 -20.55 16.15
N ILE A 2 -19.81 -20.25 15.49
CA ILE A 2 -19.78 -19.65 14.13
C ILE A 2 -19.72 -20.71 13.02
N TYR A 3 -19.54 -21.97 13.42
CA TYR A 3 -19.46 -23.10 12.50
C TYR A 3 -20.66 -23.14 11.53
N GLY A 4 -20.38 -23.28 10.25
CA GLY A 4 -21.41 -23.26 9.19
C GLY A 4 -22.02 -21.88 8.90
N LYS A 5 -21.43 -20.78 9.46
CA LYS A 5 -21.86 -19.41 9.20
C LYS A 5 -20.77 -18.55 8.53
N LEU A 6 -19.59 -19.12 8.33
CA LEU A 6 -18.50 -18.47 7.59
C LEU A 6 -18.57 -18.90 6.13
N ASP A 7 -18.33 -17.97 5.25
CA ASP A 7 -18.07 -18.26 3.84
C ASP A 7 -16.57 -18.50 3.67
N GLU A 8 -16.20 -19.78 3.68
CA GLU A 8 -14.80 -20.21 3.56
C GLU A 8 -14.23 -20.03 2.15
N GLN A 9 -15.06 -19.59 1.20
CA GLN A 9 -14.65 -19.30 -0.18
C GLN A 9 -14.36 -17.81 -0.41
N ASN A 10 -14.69 -16.93 0.55
CA ASN A 10 -14.53 -15.50 0.46
C ASN A 10 -14.00 -14.93 1.77
N ILE A 11 -12.73 -15.18 2.04
CA ILE A 11 -12.06 -14.72 3.27
C ILE A 11 -11.27 -13.45 2.97
N ALA A 12 -11.40 -12.46 3.85
CA ALA A 12 -10.47 -11.35 3.92
C ALA A 12 -9.78 -11.35 5.30
N LEU A 13 -8.51 -10.97 5.31
CA LEU A 13 -7.77 -10.75 6.54
C LEU A 13 -7.55 -9.24 6.72
N MET A 14 -7.68 -8.77 7.96
CA MET A 14 -7.40 -7.38 8.31
C MET A 14 -6.50 -7.35 9.53
N GLY A 15 -5.44 -6.53 9.47
CA GLY A 15 -4.50 -6.41 10.56
C GLY A 15 -4.01 -4.98 10.75
N HIS A 16 -3.75 -4.59 12.01
CA HIS A 16 -3.20 -3.30 12.37
C HIS A 16 -1.79 -3.46 12.95
N SER A 17 -0.88 -2.56 12.60
CA SER A 17 0.50 -2.58 13.11
C SER A 17 1.19 -3.90 12.72
N ARG A 18 1.81 -4.61 13.66
CA ARG A 18 2.35 -5.96 13.42
C ARG A 18 1.32 -6.96 12.89
N GLY A 19 0.03 -6.74 13.20
CA GLY A 19 -1.03 -7.54 12.60
C GLY A 19 -1.18 -7.29 11.10
N GLY A 20 -0.85 -6.07 10.62
CA GLY A 20 -0.83 -5.74 9.21
C GLY A 20 0.26 -6.48 8.43
N GLU A 21 1.43 -6.68 9.02
CA GLU A 21 2.49 -7.56 8.48
C GLU A 21 2.07 -9.02 8.53
N MET A 22 1.54 -9.45 9.69
CA MET A 22 1.18 -10.85 9.89
C MET A 22 0.08 -11.37 8.97
N ILE A 23 -0.81 -10.53 8.43
CA ILE A 23 -1.78 -10.99 7.43
C ILE A 23 -1.13 -11.33 6.10
N ALA A 24 -0.07 -10.62 5.71
CA ALA A 24 0.73 -10.94 4.53
C ALA A 24 1.45 -12.28 4.70
N ASP A 25 2.11 -12.48 5.85
CA ASP A 25 2.74 -13.77 6.19
C ASP A 25 1.72 -14.92 6.26
N ALA A 26 0.54 -14.65 6.83
CA ALA A 26 -0.52 -15.67 6.91
C ALA A 26 -1.03 -16.07 5.52
N TYR A 27 -1.11 -15.12 4.58
CA TYR A 27 -1.42 -15.42 3.19
C TYR A 27 -0.34 -16.30 2.56
N LEU A 28 0.94 -15.95 2.71
CA LEU A 28 2.03 -16.77 2.19
C LEU A 28 2.02 -18.18 2.76
N PHE A 29 1.83 -18.34 4.08
CA PHE A 29 1.76 -19.66 4.71
C PHE A 29 0.53 -20.47 4.28
N ASN A 30 -0.52 -19.80 3.83
CA ASN A 30 -1.67 -20.47 3.24
C ASN A 30 -1.36 -21.05 1.86
N GLU A 31 -0.40 -20.46 1.14
CA GLU A 31 0.03 -20.91 -0.19
C GLU A 31 1.18 -21.93 -0.14
N TYR A 32 1.87 -22.06 1.00
CA TYR A 32 2.99 -22.97 1.14
C TYR A 32 2.57 -24.36 1.64
N ASP A 33 3.22 -25.41 1.10
CA ASP A 33 3.08 -26.79 1.58
C ASP A 33 3.88 -27.05 2.86
N ALA A 34 4.91 -26.24 3.13
CA ALA A 34 5.78 -26.40 4.29
C ALA A 34 6.42 -25.05 4.70
N TYR A 35 6.83 -24.97 5.95
CA TYR A 35 7.56 -23.81 6.45
C TYR A 35 8.89 -23.62 5.69
N PRO A 36 9.16 -22.45 5.10
CA PRO A 36 10.28 -22.23 4.18
C PRO A 36 11.65 -22.61 4.75
N SER A 37 11.91 -22.35 6.04
CA SER A 37 13.19 -22.66 6.69
C SER A 37 13.25 -24.05 7.28
N ASN A 38 12.16 -24.81 7.29
CA ASN A 38 12.11 -26.14 7.88
C ASN A 38 10.99 -27.00 7.28
N GLY A 39 11.30 -27.71 6.21
CA GLY A 39 10.36 -28.59 5.52
C GLY A 39 9.80 -29.76 6.35
N MET A 40 10.19 -29.91 7.62
CA MET A 40 9.54 -30.86 8.53
C MET A 40 8.20 -30.32 9.08
N PHE A 41 7.99 -29.01 9.04
CA PHE A 41 6.73 -28.39 9.40
C PHE A 41 5.89 -28.23 8.14
N MET A 42 5.05 -29.22 7.88
CA MET A 42 4.11 -29.20 6.76
C MET A 42 2.89 -28.37 7.11
N PHE A 43 2.40 -27.65 6.13
CA PHE A 43 1.14 -26.92 6.19
C PHE A 43 0.07 -27.68 5.39
N ASP A 44 -1.16 -27.54 5.82
CA ASP A 44 -2.34 -28.04 5.11
C ASP A 44 -3.43 -26.96 5.23
N TYR A 45 -3.00 -25.71 4.93
CA TYR A 45 -3.90 -24.59 4.92
C TYR A 45 -4.34 -24.36 3.49
N HIS A 46 -5.29 -24.12 2.98
CA HIS A 46 -5.73 -23.85 1.62
C HIS A 46 -7.06 -23.08 1.67
N TYR A 47 -7.09 -22.08 2.57
CA TYR A 47 -8.23 -21.20 2.69
C TYR A 47 -8.32 -20.29 1.46
N LYS A 48 -9.51 -19.96 1.04
CA LYS A 48 -9.73 -19.01 -0.05
C LYS A 48 -9.65 -17.57 0.45
N ILE A 49 -8.43 -17.14 0.75
CA ILE A 49 -8.14 -15.76 1.10
C ILE A 49 -8.12 -14.94 -0.20
N ARG A 50 -9.00 -13.96 -0.30
CA ARG A 50 -9.17 -13.12 -1.49
C ARG A 50 -8.72 -11.69 -1.29
N ALA A 51 -8.59 -11.22 -0.06
CA ALA A 51 -8.27 -9.83 0.22
C ALA A 51 -7.51 -9.66 1.53
N LEU A 52 -6.58 -8.72 1.53
CA LEU A 52 -5.81 -8.30 2.70
C LEU A 52 -5.99 -6.81 2.94
N ILE A 53 -6.22 -6.40 4.18
CA ILE A 53 -6.27 -4.99 4.60
C ILE A 53 -5.23 -4.77 5.68
N ALA A 54 -4.17 -4.06 5.35
CA ALA A 54 -3.11 -3.67 6.27
C ALA A 54 -3.32 -2.24 6.76
N VAL A 55 -3.39 -2.04 8.06
CA VAL A 55 -3.60 -0.74 8.68
C VAL A 55 -2.34 -0.35 9.44
N ALA A 56 -1.68 0.71 9.02
CA ALA A 56 -0.42 1.17 9.59
C ALA A 56 0.55 -0.01 9.87
N PRO A 57 0.83 -0.87 8.86
CA PRO A 57 1.56 -2.11 9.09
C PRO A 57 3.02 -1.85 9.45
N SER A 58 3.60 -2.69 10.31
CA SER A 58 5.03 -2.93 10.27
C SER A 58 5.37 -3.72 9.01
N VAL A 59 6.62 -3.67 8.60
CA VAL A 59 7.15 -4.41 7.44
C VAL A 59 8.55 -4.89 7.80
N ASN A 60 8.90 -6.07 7.33
CA ASN A 60 10.22 -6.67 7.51
C ASN A 60 10.65 -6.90 8.97
N GLN A 61 9.72 -6.94 9.94
CA GLN A 61 10.00 -7.39 11.31
C GLN A 61 10.07 -8.90 11.40
N TYR A 62 9.35 -9.59 10.54
CA TYR A 62 9.43 -11.02 10.38
C TYR A 62 9.71 -11.36 8.91
N LEU A 63 10.80 -12.06 8.68
CA LEU A 63 11.27 -12.42 7.35
C LEU A 63 11.20 -13.96 7.20
N PRO A 64 10.14 -14.50 6.59
CA PRO A 64 10.04 -15.92 6.34
C PRO A 64 11.24 -16.41 5.51
N ALA A 65 12.02 -17.34 6.06
CA ALA A 65 13.26 -17.84 5.46
C ALA A 65 14.33 -16.74 5.18
N GLY A 66 14.22 -15.56 5.79
CA GLY A 66 15.16 -14.45 5.62
C GLY A 66 14.90 -13.62 4.37
N HIS A 67 13.75 -13.75 3.75
CA HIS A 67 13.31 -12.98 2.60
C HIS A 67 12.14 -12.05 2.95
N GLU A 68 12.05 -10.93 2.26
CA GLU A 68 10.90 -10.04 2.33
C GLU A 68 9.63 -10.76 1.86
N THR A 69 8.50 -10.29 2.37
CA THR A 69 7.19 -10.87 2.02
C THR A 69 6.73 -10.32 0.69
N GLU A 70 6.78 -11.15 -0.35
CA GLU A 70 6.23 -10.83 -1.67
C GLU A 70 4.80 -11.38 -1.77
N LEU A 71 3.86 -10.56 -2.19
CA LEU A 71 2.47 -10.93 -2.39
C LEU A 71 2.18 -11.07 -3.88
N SER A 72 1.52 -12.14 -4.27
CA SER A 72 1.12 -12.38 -5.67
C SER A 72 -0.35 -12.70 -5.77
N ASP A 73 -1.05 -12.10 -6.74
CA ASP A 73 -2.42 -12.45 -7.10
C ASP A 73 -3.42 -12.39 -5.93
N ILE A 74 -3.33 -11.32 -5.14
CA ILE A 74 -4.21 -11.05 -4.01
C ILE A 74 -4.65 -9.58 -4.02
N ASP A 75 -5.91 -9.32 -3.69
CA ASP A 75 -6.36 -7.96 -3.48
C ASP A 75 -5.74 -7.39 -2.19
N TYR A 76 -5.09 -6.23 -2.30
CA TYR A 76 -4.37 -5.61 -1.18
C TYR A 76 -4.78 -4.16 -0.97
N LEU A 77 -5.13 -3.81 0.26
CA LEU A 77 -5.37 -2.44 0.69
C LEU A 77 -4.46 -2.10 1.86
N VAL A 78 -3.73 -0.99 1.75
CA VAL A 78 -2.97 -0.43 2.88
C VAL A 78 -3.45 0.97 3.22
N LEU A 79 -3.65 1.23 4.52
CA LEU A 79 -3.94 2.55 5.06
C LEU A 79 -2.82 2.99 6.00
N GLN A 80 -2.35 4.24 5.84
CA GLN A 80 -1.24 4.78 6.61
C GLN A 80 -1.54 6.18 7.11
N GLY A 81 -1.06 6.49 8.30
CA GLY A 81 -1.14 7.82 8.89
C GLY A 81 0.13 8.63 8.63
N ALA A 82 -0.02 9.87 8.15
CA ALA A 82 1.11 10.78 7.96
C ALA A 82 1.79 11.21 9.28
N ASN A 83 1.09 11.04 10.39
CA ASN A 83 1.55 11.40 11.72
C ASN A 83 1.80 10.18 12.61
N ASP A 84 1.98 9.01 12.00
CA ASP A 84 2.34 7.78 12.70
C ASP A 84 3.73 7.94 13.35
N GLN A 85 3.79 7.72 14.67
CA GLN A 85 5.01 7.86 15.46
C GLN A 85 5.56 6.51 15.95
N ASP A 86 4.85 5.42 15.65
CA ASP A 86 5.28 4.06 15.99
C ASP A 86 5.88 3.36 14.77
N ILE A 87 5.20 3.43 13.65
CA ILE A 87 5.67 2.91 12.36
C ILE A 87 6.12 4.09 11.50
N SER A 88 7.38 4.09 11.09
CA SER A 88 7.91 5.19 10.30
C SER A 88 7.14 5.38 8.99
N VAL A 89 7.10 6.60 8.52
CA VAL A 89 6.45 6.99 7.27
C VAL A 89 6.93 6.10 6.11
N PHE A 90 5.99 5.67 5.28
CA PHE A 90 6.20 4.87 4.07
C PHE A 90 6.51 3.37 4.24
N LEU A 91 6.69 2.84 5.45
CA LEU A 91 6.90 1.39 5.60
C LEU A 91 5.75 0.55 5.01
N GLY A 92 4.50 0.98 5.15
CA GLY A 92 3.39 0.28 4.54
C GLY A 92 3.41 0.32 3.00
N ASN A 93 4.06 1.31 2.39
CA ASN A 93 4.26 1.34 0.94
C ASN A 93 5.26 0.28 0.47
N GLU A 94 6.27 -0.06 1.27
CA GLU A 94 7.19 -1.15 0.90
C GLU A 94 6.42 -2.45 0.64
N GLN A 95 5.44 -2.78 1.49
CA GLN A 95 4.61 -3.96 1.26
C GLN A 95 3.69 -3.78 0.05
N TYR A 96 3.18 -2.56 -0.20
CA TYR A 96 2.37 -2.27 -1.39
C TYR A 96 3.17 -2.49 -2.69
N GLU A 97 4.41 -2.07 -2.71
CA GLU A 97 5.30 -2.24 -3.87
C GLU A 97 5.78 -3.68 -4.07
N ASN A 98 5.73 -4.50 -3.01
CA ASN A 98 5.99 -5.94 -3.08
C ASN A 98 4.73 -6.75 -3.45
N VAL A 99 3.67 -6.10 -3.96
CA VAL A 99 2.51 -6.78 -4.55
C VAL A 99 2.72 -6.90 -6.05
N SER A 100 2.54 -8.09 -6.58
CA SER A 100 2.66 -8.38 -8.00
C SER A 100 1.43 -9.09 -8.53
N PHE A 101 1.14 -8.93 -9.81
CA PHE A 101 0.00 -9.56 -10.44
C PHE A 101 0.41 -10.36 -11.66
N SER A 102 -0.04 -11.60 -11.72
CA SER A 102 -0.02 -12.39 -12.95
C SER A 102 -1.18 -11.94 -13.86
N LYS A 103 -1.16 -12.42 -15.13
CA LYS A 103 -2.26 -12.12 -16.07
C LYS A 103 -3.43 -13.09 -15.97
N ASP A 104 -3.44 -13.97 -14.96
CA ASP A 104 -4.42 -15.07 -14.84
C ASP A 104 -5.65 -14.70 -13.99
N GLY A 105 -5.88 -13.43 -13.70
CA GLY A 105 -7.01 -12.95 -12.92
C GLY A 105 -7.09 -11.44 -12.89
N TYR A 106 -8.12 -10.90 -12.25
CA TYR A 106 -8.24 -9.48 -11.98
C TYR A 106 -8.02 -9.22 -10.48
N TYR A 107 -6.95 -8.52 -10.17
CA TYR A 107 -6.54 -8.19 -8.82
C TYR A 107 -6.30 -6.69 -8.69
N ILE A 108 -6.40 -6.17 -7.49
CA ILE A 108 -6.23 -4.76 -7.18
C ILE A 108 -5.30 -4.54 -5.99
N ALA A 109 -4.44 -3.54 -6.07
CA ALA A 109 -3.73 -2.98 -4.93
C ALA A 109 -4.10 -1.50 -4.78
N SER A 110 -4.34 -1.06 -3.55
CA SER A 110 -4.63 0.33 -3.23
C SER A 110 -3.91 0.76 -1.96
N SER A 111 -3.35 1.95 -1.97
CA SER A 111 -2.73 2.59 -0.83
C SER A 111 -3.41 3.92 -0.55
N LEU A 112 -3.76 4.18 0.71
CA LEU A 112 -4.31 5.45 1.16
C LEU A 112 -3.49 6.01 2.31
N TYR A 113 -2.77 7.10 2.03
CA TYR A 113 -2.00 7.85 3.01
C TYR A 113 -2.81 9.05 3.49
N ILE A 114 -2.97 9.22 4.81
CA ILE A 114 -3.94 10.11 5.43
C ILE A 114 -3.21 11.14 6.28
N ALA A 115 -3.24 12.42 5.89
CA ALA A 115 -2.67 13.50 6.69
C ALA A 115 -3.42 13.66 8.01
N GLY A 116 -2.69 13.93 9.08
CA GLY A 116 -3.27 14.07 10.41
C GLY A 116 -3.65 12.76 11.11
N ALA A 117 -3.58 11.62 10.43
CA ALA A 117 -3.77 10.31 11.05
C ALA A 117 -2.50 9.85 11.76
N ASN A 118 -2.64 9.25 12.94
CA ASN A 118 -1.57 8.64 13.72
C ASN A 118 -1.74 7.12 13.82
N HIS A 119 -0.80 6.43 14.47
CA HIS A 119 -0.86 4.99 14.63
C HIS A 119 -2.04 4.53 15.48
N GLY A 120 -2.18 5.11 16.67
CA GLY A 120 -3.06 4.63 17.71
C GLY A 120 -4.55 4.81 17.43
N GLN A 121 -4.94 5.89 16.77
CA GLN A 121 -6.35 6.23 16.56
C GLN A 121 -7.07 5.39 15.51
N PHE A 122 -6.37 4.51 14.77
CA PHE A 122 -7.02 3.50 13.94
C PHE A 122 -7.81 2.47 14.76
N ASN A 123 -7.58 2.40 16.06
CA ASN A 123 -8.38 1.58 16.98
C ASN A 123 -8.90 2.41 18.17
N THR A 124 -9.73 1.79 19.01
CA THR A 124 -10.39 2.46 20.12
C THR A 124 -9.63 2.40 21.44
N GLU A 125 -8.47 1.72 21.46
CA GLU A 125 -7.75 1.39 22.70
C GLU A 125 -6.50 2.25 22.93
N TRP A 126 -5.77 2.64 21.85
CA TRP A 126 -4.45 3.23 21.99
C TRP A 126 -4.44 4.76 22.07
N GLY A 127 -5.39 5.44 21.43
CA GLY A 127 -5.55 6.89 21.52
C GLY A 127 -4.56 7.71 20.69
N GLU A 128 -4.41 8.98 21.06
CA GLU A 128 -3.66 9.98 20.27
C GLU A 128 -2.13 9.96 20.43
N TYR A 129 -1.61 9.23 21.41
CA TYR A 129 -0.18 9.20 21.69
C TYR A 129 0.41 7.84 21.35
N ASP A 130 1.11 7.76 20.24
CA ASP A 130 1.75 6.52 19.76
C ASP A 130 2.96 6.13 20.58
N ILE A 131 3.58 7.07 21.26
CA ILE A 131 4.73 6.84 22.15
C ILE A 131 4.41 7.17 23.60
N GLY A 132 4.96 6.35 24.51
CA GLY A 132 4.78 6.52 25.94
C GLY A 132 5.50 7.74 26.52
N ARG A 133 5.13 8.14 27.74
CA ARG A 133 5.83 9.19 28.49
C ARG A 133 7.28 8.77 28.80
N PRO A 134 8.25 9.71 28.85
CA PRO A 134 8.05 11.17 28.72
C PRO A 134 8.01 11.69 27.28
N PHE A 135 8.31 10.88 26.29
CA PHE A 135 8.48 11.31 24.90
C PHE A 135 7.21 11.86 24.26
N SER A 136 6.04 11.33 24.64
CA SER A 136 4.75 11.85 24.18
C SER A 136 4.51 13.33 24.47
N LEU A 137 5.21 13.92 25.44
CA LEU A 137 5.11 15.36 25.74
C LEU A 137 5.70 16.25 24.64
N TRP A 138 6.50 15.69 23.75
CA TRP A 138 7.14 16.40 22.64
C TRP A 138 6.37 16.28 21.34
N LEU A 139 5.33 15.45 21.30
CA LEU A 139 4.50 15.26 20.11
C LEU A 139 3.57 16.44 19.90
N ASN A 140 3.54 16.93 18.67
CA ASN A 140 2.58 17.96 18.27
C ASN A 140 1.30 17.29 17.74
N VAL A 141 0.37 16.99 18.62
CA VAL A 141 -0.91 16.37 18.28
C VAL A 141 -1.98 17.34 17.75
N LYS A 142 -1.64 18.65 17.63
CA LYS A 142 -2.63 19.67 17.23
C LYS A 142 -3.13 19.53 15.79
N ASN A 143 -2.36 18.85 14.96
CA ASN A 143 -2.68 18.65 13.55
C ASN A 143 -3.31 17.28 13.29
N PHE A 144 -3.60 16.52 14.35
CA PHE A 144 -4.27 15.24 14.18
C PHE A 144 -5.76 15.47 13.85
N ILE A 145 -6.25 14.64 12.96
CA ILE A 145 -7.70 14.46 12.83
C ILE A 145 -8.25 13.73 14.05
N THR A 146 -9.54 13.79 14.27
CA THR A 146 -10.14 13.12 15.43
C THR A 146 -10.06 11.60 15.27
N ALA A 147 -10.14 10.86 16.37
CA ALA A 147 -10.19 9.40 16.32
C ALA A 147 -11.42 8.90 15.56
N GLU A 148 -12.55 9.61 15.70
CA GLU A 148 -13.78 9.33 14.98
C GLU A 148 -13.58 9.46 13.47
N ASP A 149 -12.98 10.56 13.03
CA ASP A 149 -12.69 10.81 11.61
C ASP A 149 -11.74 9.74 11.04
N GLN A 150 -10.67 9.43 11.78
CA GLN A 150 -9.68 8.43 11.34
C GLN A 150 -10.32 7.03 11.22
N GLN A 151 -11.17 6.65 12.17
CA GLN A 151 -11.91 5.39 12.13
C GLN A 151 -12.99 5.38 11.06
N GLU A 152 -13.58 6.54 10.74
CA GLU A 152 -14.55 6.65 9.65
C GLU A 152 -13.89 6.43 8.29
N ILE A 153 -12.73 7.05 8.05
CA ILE A 153 -11.93 6.80 6.84
C ILE A 153 -11.60 5.31 6.71
N LEU A 154 -11.14 4.68 7.79
CA LEU A 154 -10.83 3.25 7.80
C LEU A 154 -12.06 2.41 7.44
N LYS A 155 -13.23 2.71 7.99
CA LYS A 155 -14.48 1.99 7.71
C LYS A 155 -14.89 2.14 6.25
N ILE A 156 -14.87 3.37 5.71
CA ILE A 156 -15.26 3.65 4.32
C ILE A 156 -14.34 2.91 3.36
N ALA A 157 -13.03 3.10 3.48
CA ALA A 157 -12.05 2.47 2.61
C ALA A 157 -12.15 0.93 2.66
N SER A 158 -12.22 0.36 3.87
CA SER A 158 -12.35 -1.09 4.06
C SER A 158 -13.66 -1.63 3.47
N LEU A 159 -14.78 -0.92 3.66
CA LEU A 159 -16.07 -1.37 3.16
C LEU A 159 -16.10 -1.40 1.62
N VAL A 160 -15.63 -0.33 0.99
CA VAL A 160 -15.56 -0.26 -0.48
C VAL A 160 -14.66 -1.34 -1.03
N PHE A 161 -13.48 -1.51 -0.45
CA PHE A 161 -12.53 -2.54 -0.85
C PHE A 161 -13.11 -3.95 -0.70
N LEU A 162 -13.72 -4.28 0.44
CA LEU A 162 -14.34 -5.60 0.66
C LEU A 162 -15.57 -5.85 -0.21
N ASP A 163 -16.36 -4.83 -0.50
CA ASP A 163 -17.49 -4.97 -1.44
C ASP A 163 -16.98 -5.26 -2.86
N LYS A 164 -15.87 -4.64 -3.28
CA LYS A 164 -15.23 -4.97 -4.55
C LYS A 164 -14.60 -6.36 -4.53
N SER A 165 -13.72 -6.65 -3.58
CA SER A 165 -12.91 -7.88 -3.55
C SER A 165 -13.73 -9.14 -3.25
N LEU A 166 -14.68 -9.09 -2.32
CA LEU A 166 -15.42 -10.27 -1.88
C LEU A 166 -16.78 -10.44 -2.55
N LYS A 167 -17.38 -9.35 -3.04
CA LYS A 167 -18.75 -9.36 -3.58
C LYS A 167 -18.82 -8.90 -5.03
N GLU A 168 -17.68 -8.56 -5.64
CA GLU A 168 -17.55 -8.08 -7.02
C GLU A 168 -18.48 -6.89 -7.35
N LYS A 169 -18.71 -6.01 -6.34
CA LYS A 169 -19.54 -4.84 -6.47
C LYS A 169 -18.72 -3.63 -6.90
N ASP A 170 -19.13 -3.01 -7.99
CA ASP A 170 -18.45 -1.82 -8.53
C ASP A 170 -19.09 -0.48 -8.13
N THR A 171 -20.13 -0.51 -7.31
CA THR A 171 -20.95 0.71 -7.02
C THR A 171 -20.12 1.88 -6.51
N TYR A 172 -19.08 1.61 -5.73
CA TYR A 172 -18.18 2.61 -5.17
C TYR A 172 -16.71 2.30 -5.46
N ALA A 173 -16.42 1.38 -6.39
CA ALA A 173 -15.05 0.91 -6.64
C ALA A 173 -14.12 2.03 -7.12
N ASP A 174 -14.66 3.05 -7.79
CA ASP A 174 -13.92 4.22 -8.22
C ASP A 174 -13.42 5.11 -7.05
N PHE A 175 -13.88 4.90 -5.81
CA PHE A 175 -13.23 5.44 -4.62
C PHE A 175 -11.77 4.96 -4.48
N LEU A 176 -11.49 3.72 -4.87
CA LEU A 176 -10.15 3.14 -4.76
C LEU A 176 -9.16 3.75 -5.76
N THR A 177 -9.67 4.40 -6.81
CA THR A 177 -8.86 5.07 -7.84
C THR A 177 -8.85 6.59 -7.70
N ASP A 178 -9.93 7.16 -7.15
CA ASP A 178 -10.12 8.61 -7.07
C ASP A 178 -11.03 8.96 -5.88
N TYR A 179 -10.45 9.05 -4.69
CA TYR A 179 -11.17 9.41 -3.48
C TYR A 179 -11.84 10.78 -3.58
N ALA A 180 -11.32 11.69 -4.43
CA ALA A 180 -11.82 13.06 -4.52
C ALA A 180 -13.27 13.12 -5.02
N LYS A 181 -13.74 12.13 -5.76
CA LYS A 181 -15.15 11.99 -6.14
C LYS A 181 -16.09 11.80 -4.95
N TYR A 182 -15.55 11.37 -3.82
CA TYR A 182 -16.26 11.04 -2.60
C TYR A 182 -15.88 11.95 -1.43
N ALA A 183 -15.23 13.09 -1.71
CA ALA A 183 -14.74 14.01 -0.69
C ALA A 183 -15.84 14.52 0.27
N GLU A 184 -17.09 14.59 -0.19
CA GLU A 184 -18.23 14.98 0.65
C GLU A 184 -18.58 13.96 1.74
N TYR A 185 -18.12 12.71 1.59
CA TYR A 185 -18.35 11.61 2.56
C TYR A 185 -17.13 11.34 3.42
N LEU A 186 -16.01 12.03 3.16
CA LEU A 186 -14.76 11.85 3.88
C LEU A 186 -14.49 13.02 4.82
N PRO A 187 -13.89 12.77 5.98
CA PRO A 187 -13.32 13.83 6.81
C PRO A 187 -12.39 14.75 6.02
N GLU A 188 -12.43 16.04 6.34
CA GLU A 188 -11.62 17.06 5.64
C GLU A 188 -10.16 16.95 6.07
N THR A 189 -9.33 16.32 5.23
CA THR A 189 -7.88 16.25 5.37
C THR A 189 -7.25 16.03 3.99
N LEU A 190 -5.92 16.03 3.92
CA LEU A 190 -5.19 15.67 2.70
C LEU A 190 -5.04 14.14 2.63
N TYR A 191 -5.32 13.60 1.47
CA TYR A 191 -5.11 12.20 1.14
C TYR A 191 -4.13 12.07 -0.01
N VAL A 192 -3.26 11.07 0.03
CA VAL A 192 -2.48 10.62 -1.12
C VAL A 192 -2.87 9.18 -1.40
N GLN A 193 -3.21 8.89 -2.64
CA GLN A 193 -3.73 7.60 -3.05
C GLN A 193 -2.90 7.03 -4.18
N GLN A 194 -2.62 5.73 -4.09
CA GLN A 194 -2.06 4.92 -5.16
C GLN A 194 -3.04 3.79 -5.48
N TYR A 195 -3.07 3.39 -6.72
CA TYR A 195 -3.93 2.30 -7.18
C TYR A 195 -3.30 1.59 -8.36
N GLU A 196 -3.33 0.29 -8.31
CA GLU A 196 -2.82 -0.59 -9.34
C GLU A 196 -3.73 -1.80 -9.51
N THR A 197 -3.75 -2.37 -10.70
CA THR A 197 -4.47 -3.60 -11.02
C THR A 197 -3.62 -4.51 -11.88
N SER A 198 -4.01 -5.77 -12.01
CA SER A 198 -3.40 -6.70 -12.96
C SER A 198 -3.51 -6.24 -14.44
N ASP A 199 -4.39 -5.28 -14.72
CA ASP A 199 -4.54 -4.66 -16.05
C ASP A 199 -3.71 -3.36 -16.19
N THR A 200 -3.01 -2.91 -15.14
CA THR A 200 -2.16 -1.73 -15.18
C THR A 200 -0.97 -1.98 -16.09
N LEU A 201 -0.76 -1.09 -17.03
CA LEU A 201 0.41 -1.08 -17.89
C LEU A 201 1.36 0.01 -17.40
N PHE A 202 2.48 -0.41 -16.86
CA PHE A 202 3.59 0.51 -16.58
C PHE A 202 4.29 0.86 -17.89
N ILE A 203 4.30 2.14 -18.22
CA ILE A 203 5.06 2.65 -19.37
C ILE A 203 6.52 2.73 -18.96
N THR A 204 6.81 3.42 -17.88
CA THR A 204 8.12 3.48 -17.23
C THR A 204 7.98 4.09 -15.84
N ASP A 205 8.76 3.64 -14.89
CA ASP A 205 8.92 4.21 -13.54
C ASP A 205 10.33 4.75 -13.30
N TYR A 206 11.27 4.47 -14.23
CA TYR A 206 12.68 4.87 -14.15
C TYR A 206 13.47 4.19 -13.02
N GLU A 207 12.98 3.06 -12.51
CA GLU A 207 13.64 2.31 -11.44
C GLU A 207 14.37 1.06 -11.95
N GLU A 208 14.20 0.68 -13.24
CA GLU A 208 14.75 -0.56 -13.80
C GLU A 208 16.26 -0.47 -14.07
N ASP A 209 16.69 0.66 -14.61
CA ASP A 209 18.10 0.92 -14.96
C ASP A 209 18.33 2.42 -15.24
N SER A 210 19.51 2.78 -15.71
CA SER A 210 19.88 4.15 -16.08
C SER A 210 19.73 4.47 -17.58
N ASP A 211 19.12 3.58 -18.36
CA ASP A 211 18.89 3.77 -19.78
C ASP A 211 17.52 4.39 -20.04
N LEU A 212 17.50 5.66 -20.40
CA LEU A 212 16.29 6.43 -20.67
C LEU A 212 15.39 5.87 -21.79
N GLU A 213 15.93 5.02 -22.66
CA GLU A 213 15.19 4.43 -23.77
C GLU A 213 14.59 3.06 -23.42
N THR A 214 14.94 2.49 -22.27
CA THR A 214 14.41 1.22 -21.76
C THR A 214 13.21 1.48 -20.83
N ALA A 215 12.21 0.64 -20.92
CA ALA A 215 11.06 0.68 -20.05
C ALA A 215 10.37 -0.69 -19.93
N PRO A 216 9.61 -0.98 -18.87
CA PRO A 216 8.90 -2.25 -18.68
C PRO A 216 7.96 -2.60 -19.85
N CYS A 217 7.39 -1.61 -20.52
CA CYS A 217 6.53 -1.82 -21.68
C CYS A 217 7.28 -1.93 -23.02
N GLY A 218 8.60 -1.76 -23.03
CA GLY A 218 9.45 -1.78 -24.25
C GLY A 218 10.38 -0.59 -24.34
N SER A 219 10.42 0.09 -25.48
CA SER A 219 11.23 1.29 -25.66
C SER A 219 10.39 2.55 -25.54
N VAL A 220 10.93 3.56 -24.94
CA VAL A 220 10.35 4.92 -24.88
C VAL A 220 11.18 5.89 -25.71
N SER A 221 10.55 6.93 -26.21
CA SER A 221 11.23 7.97 -26.97
C SER A 221 10.75 9.35 -26.56
N ALA A 222 11.61 10.35 -26.73
CA ALA A 222 11.29 11.73 -26.44
C ALA A 222 11.68 12.64 -27.59
N GLU A 223 10.73 13.46 -28.06
CA GLU A 223 10.99 14.41 -29.13
C GLU A 223 10.72 15.85 -28.71
N HIS A 224 11.46 16.76 -29.33
CA HIS A 224 11.35 18.20 -29.11
C HIS A 224 11.71 18.69 -27.70
N PHE A 225 12.31 17.86 -26.88
CA PHE A 225 12.95 18.28 -25.64
C PHE A 225 14.36 18.83 -25.92
N THR A 226 14.75 19.83 -25.15
CA THR A 226 16.12 20.35 -25.16
C THR A 226 17.02 19.63 -24.18
N MET A 227 16.42 18.91 -23.25
CA MET A 227 17.05 18.02 -22.29
C MET A 227 16.06 16.94 -21.89
N TRP A 228 16.56 15.73 -21.81
CA TRP A 228 15.90 14.57 -21.27
C TRP A 228 16.98 13.79 -20.50
N THR A 229 16.83 13.73 -19.20
CA THR A 229 17.80 13.07 -18.32
C THR A 229 17.08 12.41 -17.16
N GLU A 230 17.54 11.24 -16.77
CA GLU A 230 17.17 10.62 -15.52
C GLU A 230 17.96 11.25 -14.37
N GLU A 231 17.32 11.45 -13.26
CA GLU A 231 17.92 12.05 -12.06
C GLU A 231 17.44 11.31 -10.80
N GLU A 232 18.39 10.93 -9.97
CA GLU A 232 18.09 10.46 -8.63
C GLU A 232 17.43 11.60 -7.83
N LEU A 233 16.26 11.34 -7.28
CA LEU A 233 15.57 12.29 -6.40
C LEU A 233 16.20 12.21 -5.01
N ALA A 234 16.52 13.38 -4.46
CA ALA A 234 16.98 13.47 -3.08
C ALA A 234 15.80 13.17 -2.14
N ASP A 235 15.70 11.94 -1.73
CA ASP A 235 14.73 11.53 -0.73
C ASP A 235 15.03 12.18 0.62
N SER A 236 13.98 12.46 1.36
CA SER A 236 14.11 12.78 2.78
C SER A 236 14.73 11.55 3.46
N GLU A 237 15.94 11.68 3.96
CA GLU A 237 16.57 10.65 4.76
C GLU A 237 15.65 10.30 5.95
N SER A 238 14.97 9.18 5.87
CA SER A 238 14.32 8.62 7.04
C SER A 238 15.39 7.95 7.90
N ALA A 239 15.20 7.93 9.22
CA ALA A 239 16.08 7.23 10.14
C ALA A 239 16.18 5.71 9.87
N MET A 240 15.35 5.18 8.99
CA MET A 240 15.21 3.76 8.67
C MET A 240 15.85 3.35 7.34
N GLY A 241 16.43 4.28 6.61
CA GLY A 241 17.13 3.98 5.36
C GLY A 241 16.90 5.02 4.28
N LYS A 242 17.82 5.05 3.33
CA LYS A 242 17.71 5.84 2.12
C LYS A 242 17.04 4.97 1.05
N ARG A 243 15.97 5.43 0.46
CA ARG A 243 15.36 4.80 -0.71
C ARG A 243 15.89 5.52 -1.95
N GLU A 244 16.42 4.76 -2.87
CA GLU A 244 16.73 5.26 -4.21
C GLU A 244 15.39 5.46 -4.93
N ASN A 245 15.21 6.61 -5.54
CA ASN A 245 14.02 6.93 -6.31
C ASN A 245 14.46 7.83 -7.47
N HIS A 246 14.07 7.48 -8.67
CA HIS A 246 14.47 8.15 -9.88
C HIS A 246 13.30 8.87 -10.55
N ALA A 247 13.61 9.89 -11.31
CA ALA A 247 12.64 10.59 -12.14
C ALA A 247 13.29 11.16 -13.39
N VAL A 248 12.50 11.27 -14.44
CA VAL A 248 12.96 11.93 -15.65
C VAL A 248 12.79 13.44 -15.54
N ARG A 249 13.85 14.18 -15.86
CA ARG A 249 13.79 15.63 -16.03
C ARG A 249 13.66 15.98 -17.50
N LEU A 250 12.57 16.63 -17.86
CA LEU A 250 12.28 17.10 -19.20
C LEU A 250 12.42 18.64 -19.28
N LYS A 251 13.06 19.14 -20.34
CA LYS A 251 13.15 20.56 -20.62
C LYS A 251 12.80 20.81 -22.09
N TRP A 252 11.89 21.73 -22.34
CA TRP A 252 11.40 22.06 -23.69
C TRP A 252 11.39 23.55 -23.93
N LYS A 253 11.23 23.96 -25.21
CA LYS A 253 11.04 25.33 -25.64
C LYS A 253 9.67 25.50 -26.27
N ASP A 254 9.03 26.63 -26.00
CA ASP A 254 7.63 26.95 -26.23
C ASP A 254 7.07 26.83 -27.65
N THR A 255 7.84 26.50 -28.64
CA THR A 255 7.42 26.66 -30.03
C THR A 255 6.99 25.40 -30.74
N LYS A 256 7.10 24.25 -30.13
CA LYS A 256 6.68 22.95 -30.68
C LYS A 256 6.14 22.05 -29.60
N ALA A 257 5.17 21.23 -29.97
CA ALA A 257 4.72 20.16 -29.07
C ALA A 257 5.89 19.23 -28.76
N ALA A 258 6.25 19.17 -27.49
CA ALA A 258 7.14 18.16 -26.98
C ALA A 258 6.28 16.97 -26.54
N TYR A 259 6.69 15.76 -26.86
CA TYR A 259 6.00 14.56 -26.44
C TYR A 259 6.99 13.49 -25.98
N TYR A 260 6.47 12.60 -25.16
CA TYR A 260 7.11 11.44 -24.61
C TYR A 260 6.23 10.23 -24.92
N GLU A 261 6.78 9.22 -25.58
CA GLU A 261 6.05 8.05 -26.10
C GLU A 261 6.82 6.76 -25.83
#